data_c6db142788c91684fe3107c2303ab6d1
#
_entry.id   c6db142788c91684fe3107c2303ab6d1
#
_cell.length_a   1.000
_cell.length_b   1.000
_cell.length_c   1.000
_cell.angle_alpha   90.00
_cell.angle_beta   90.00
_cell.angle_gamma   90.00
#
_symmetry.space_group_name_H-M   'P 1'
#
loop_
_entity.id
_entity.type
_entity.pdbx_description
1 polymer ?
#
loop_
_entity_poly.entity_id
_entity_poly.type
_entity_poly.pdbx_seq_one_letter_code
_entity_poly.pdbx_strand_id
1 'polypeptide(L)'
;MTVGDALRDGALDAADARALLRHVLGRDEAYLISHPDRQLGAKEHEAFTALRARRAAGEPVAYLTGEREFYSLTFKVTPAVLIPRPETELLVELALERIPETAPRRVLDLATGSGCVSIAIAKHRPRARVVATDIDGAALEVARENARRHAAASVEFVESDWFGALGAARFDVIVANPPYIAEGDPHLDEGDLRFEPRRALAAGPNGLECIGPIVARAHAHLVAGGWLLFEHGHDQAARCRTLLTRIGFQEVASWRDLAGIERVSGGQAIS
;
A
#
# COMPACT_ATOMS: atom_id res chain seq x y z
N MET A 1 -19.92 29.66 9.27
CA MET A 1 -18.94 28.80 9.95
C MET A 1 -17.57 29.25 9.58
N THR A 2 -16.71 29.52 10.55
CA THR A 2 -15.30 29.84 10.31
C THR A 2 -14.46 28.55 10.19
N VAL A 3 -13.21 28.66 9.74
CA VAL A 3 -12.23 27.57 9.77
C VAL A 3 -12.07 27.05 11.21
N GLY A 4 -11.91 27.97 12.17
CA GLY A 4 -11.79 27.61 13.59
C GLY A 4 -13.02 26.92 14.16
N ASP A 5 -14.24 27.31 13.74
CA ASP A 5 -15.47 26.63 14.15
C ASP A 5 -15.51 25.19 13.61
N ALA A 6 -15.16 25.02 12.33
CA ALA A 6 -15.14 23.71 11.69
C ALA A 6 -14.13 22.74 12.33
N LEU A 7 -13.01 23.25 12.82
CA LEU A 7 -11.99 22.46 13.53
C LEU A 7 -12.40 22.09 14.99
N ARG A 8 -13.27 22.88 15.62
CA ARG A 8 -13.72 22.69 17.01
C ARG A 8 -15.07 21.98 17.15
N ASP A 9 -15.72 21.66 16.05
CA ASP A 9 -17.11 21.14 16.04
C ASP A 9 -17.29 19.82 16.83
N GLY A 10 -16.23 19.07 17.07
CA GLY A 10 -16.26 17.85 17.89
C GLY A 10 -16.99 16.64 17.27
N ALA A 11 -17.57 16.80 16.09
CA ALA A 11 -18.25 15.72 15.37
C ALA A 11 -17.28 14.73 14.71
N LEU A 12 -16.03 15.14 14.52
CA LEU A 12 -14.94 14.33 13.98
C LEU A 12 -13.70 14.44 14.88
N ASP A 13 -12.79 13.48 14.75
CA ASP A 13 -11.43 13.65 15.24
C ASP A 13 -10.79 14.91 14.61
N ALA A 14 -9.94 15.59 15.39
CA ALA A 14 -9.33 16.84 14.95
C ALA A 14 -8.39 16.67 13.74
N ALA A 15 -7.77 15.50 13.58
CA ALA A 15 -6.93 15.20 12.41
C ALA A 15 -7.80 15.02 11.16
N ASP A 16 -8.91 14.32 11.27
CA ASP A 16 -9.87 14.11 10.18
C ASP A 16 -10.47 15.44 9.71
N ALA A 17 -10.92 16.28 10.67
CA ALA A 17 -11.47 17.60 10.36
C ALA A 17 -10.46 18.49 9.62
N ARG A 18 -9.17 18.48 10.04
CA ARG A 18 -8.09 19.19 9.36
C ARG A 18 -7.87 18.68 7.94
N ALA A 19 -7.79 17.35 7.77
CA ALA A 19 -7.58 16.75 6.46
C ALA A 19 -8.69 17.11 5.47
N LEU A 20 -9.95 17.02 5.89
CA LEU A 20 -11.09 17.39 5.06
C LEU A 20 -11.14 18.89 4.73
N LEU A 21 -10.83 19.77 5.69
CA LEU A 21 -10.75 21.21 5.45
C LEU A 21 -9.62 21.56 4.48
N ARG A 22 -8.43 20.98 4.65
CA ARG A 22 -7.32 21.16 3.71
C ARG A 22 -7.72 20.77 2.29
N HIS A 23 -8.41 19.65 2.15
CA HIS A 23 -8.90 19.17 0.85
C HIS A 23 -9.91 20.16 0.25
N VAL A 24 -10.92 20.57 0.99
CA VAL A 24 -11.98 21.49 0.51
C VAL A 24 -11.42 22.86 0.13
N LEU A 25 -10.47 23.35 0.91
CA LEU A 25 -9.90 24.70 0.72
C LEU A 25 -8.73 24.71 -0.27
N GLY A 26 -8.15 23.55 -0.61
CA GLY A 26 -6.91 23.47 -1.38
C GLY A 26 -5.74 24.20 -0.68
N ARG A 27 -5.68 24.13 0.65
CA ARG A 27 -4.70 24.84 1.49
C ARG A 27 -4.00 23.86 2.44
N ASP A 28 -2.79 24.24 2.87
CA ASP A 28 -2.01 23.48 3.84
C ASP A 28 -2.48 23.71 5.30
N GLU A 29 -1.90 22.97 6.21
CA GLU A 29 -2.22 23.09 7.64
C GLU A 29 -1.80 24.43 8.23
N ALA A 30 -0.68 25.01 7.77
CA ALA A 30 -0.21 26.29 8.22
C ALA A 30 -1.22 27.42 7.90
N TYR A 31 -1.87 27.31 6.74
CA TYR A 31 -2.95 28.23 6.39
C TYR A 31 -4.15 28.11 7.34
N LEU A 32 -4.59 26.89 7.69
CA LEU A 32 -5.71 26.70 8.62
C LEU A 32 -5.42 27.29 9.99
N ILE A 33 -4.20 27.12 10.49
CA ILE A 33 -3.75 27.63 11.80
C ILE A 33 -3.69 29.16 11.79
N SER A 34 -3.22 29.77 10.71
CA SER A 34 -3.03 31.21 10.61
C SER A 34 -4.30 31.99 10.26
N HIS A 35 -5.37 31.32 9.82
CA HIS A 35 -6.63 31.94 9.42
C HIS A 35 -7.87 31.34 10.10
N PRO A 36 -7.91 31.22 11.44
CA PRO A 36 -9.03 30.58 12.15
C PRO A 36 -10.36 31.34 11.96
N ASP A 37 -10.31 32.66 11.79
CA ASP A 37 -11.50 33.51 11.65
C ASP A 37 -12.00 33.60 10.20
N ARG A 38 -11.32 32.98 9.23
CA ARG A 38 -11.75 32.95 7.83
C ARG A 38 -13.11 32.27 7.72
N GLN A 39 -14.08 32.97 7.14
CA GLN A 39 -15.40 32.41 6.82
C GLN A 39 -15.29 31.45 5.63
N LEU A 40 -15.90 30.26 5.75
CA LEU A 40 -16.09 29.37 4.61
C LEU A 40 -17.12 29.95 3.66
N GLY A 41 -16.80 30.00 2.38
CA GLY A 41 -17.78 30.34 1.34
C GLY A 41 -18.89 29.29 1.27
N ALA A 42 -20.03 29.63 0.66
CA ALA A 42 -21.18 28.75 0.62
C ALA A 42 -20.84 27.35 0.05
N LYS A 43 -20.09 27.28 -1.06
CA LYS A 43 -19.64 26.01 -1.68
C LYS A 43 -18.67 25.23 -0.80
N GLU A 44 -17.76 25.91 -0.14
CA GLU A 44 -16.78 25.29 0.76
C GLU A 44 -17.48 24.70 2.00
N HIS A 45 -18.43 25.43 2.54
CA HIS A 45 -19.25 24.99 3.67
C HIS A 45 -20.08 23.77 3.32
N GLU A 46 -20.74 23.78 2.17
CA GLU A 46 -21.55 22.64 1.66
C GLU A 46 -20.65 21.40 1.46
N ALA A 47 -19.50 21.56 0.75
CA ALA A 47 -18.56 20.48 0.49
C ALA A 47 -18.01 19.89 1.80
N PHE A 48 -17.57 20.74 2.74
CA PHE A 48 -17.05 20.30 4.03
C PHE A 48 -18.13 19.54 4.83
N THR A 49 -19.38 20.06 4.86
CA THR A 49 -20.49 19.42 5.57
C THR A 49 -20.83 18.05 4.99
N ALA A 50 -20.82 17.92 3.66
CA ALA A 50 -21.04 16.64 2.99
C ALA A 50 -19.95 15.62 3.31
N LEU A 51 -18.66 16.01 3.22
CA LEU A 51 -17.52 15.12 3.55
C LEU A 51 -17.53 14.74 5.04
N ARG A 52 -17.83 15.69 5.92
CA ARG A 52 -17.96 15.45 7.36
C ARG A 52 -19.03 14.41 7.67
N ALA A 53 -20.20 14.50 7.04
CA ALA A 53 -21.29 13.53 7.24
C ALA A 53 -20.86 12.11 6.78
N ARG A 54 -20.17 11.99 5.65
CA ARG A 54 -19.64 10.71 5.16
C ARG A 54 -18.58 10.15 6.12
N ARG A 55 -17.66 10.99 6.62
CA ARG A 55 -16.66 10.56 7.61
C ARG A 55 -17.29 10.12 8.93
N ALA A 56 -18.32 10.84 9.41
CA ALA A 56 -19.07 10.46 10.60
C ALA A 56 -19.80 9.11 10.42
N ALA A 57 -20.15 8.74 9.19
CA ALA A 57 -20.65 7.40 8.84
C ALA A 57 -19.53 6.35 8.72
N GLY A 58 -18.25 6.75 8.90
CA GLY A 58 -17.08 5.89 8.97
C GLY A 58 -16.30 5.77 7.67
N GLU A 59 -16.63 6.50 6.61
CA GLU A 59 -15.89 6.42 5.34
C GLU A 59 -14.46 6.95 5.51
N PRO A 60 -13.42 6.24 5.00
CA PRO A 60 -12.03 6.62 5.17
C PRO A 60 -11.72 8.00 4.62
N VAL A 61 -10.97 8.82 5.38
CA VAL A 61 -10.53 10.15 4.92
C VAL A 61 -9.80 10.07 3.57
N ALA A 62 -8.99 9.04 3.37
CA ALA A 62 -8.26 8.85 2.13
C ALA A 62 -9.20 8.68 0.92
N TYR A 63 -10.33 8.00 1.06
CA TYR A 63 -11.32 7.90 -0.02
C TYR A 63 -12.12 9.18 -0.20
N LEU A 64 -12.37 9.91 0.88
CA LEU A 64 -13.06 11.20 0.83
C LEU A 64 -12.24 12.28 0.13
N THR A 65 -10.92 12.28 0.35
CA THR A 65 -9.99 13.22 -0.29
C THR A 65 -9.46 12.70 -1.63
N GLY A 66 -9.59 11.38 -1.88
CA GLY A 66 -9.05 10.72 -3.06
C GLY A 66 -7.54 10.50 -3.03
N GLU A 67 -6.86 10.78 -1.90
CA GLU A 67 -5.40 10.78 -1.81
C GLU A 67 -4.90 10.22 -0.48
N ARG A 68 -3.72 9.58 -0.53
CA ARG A 68 -2.97 9.09 0.62
C ARG A 68 -1.48 9.32 0.42
N GLU A 69 -0.81 9.83 1.42
CA GLU A 69 0.65 9.90 1.45
C GLU A 69 1.24 8.53 1.79
N PHE A 70 2.30 8.14 1.07
CA PHE A 70 3.09 6.95 1.31
C PHE A 70 4.51 7.19 0.80
N TYR A 71 5.51 6.94 1.62
CA TYR A 71 6.93 7.10 1.30
C TYR A 71 7.25 8.50 0.73
N SER A 72 6.70 9.54 1.36
CA SER A 72 6.80 10.96 0.95
C SER A 72 6.23 11.27 -0.45
N LEU A 73 5.40 10.39 -1.01
CA LEU A 73 4.70 10.58 -2.28
C LEU A 73 3.18 10.58 -2.03
N THR A 74 2.43 11.44 -2.75
CA THR A 74 0.96 11.47 -2.66
C THR A 74 0.33 10.58 -3.72
N PHE A 75 -0.34 9.51 -3.31
CA PHE A 75 -1.00 8.57 -4.20
C PHE A 75 -2.50 8.83 -4.27
N LYS A 76 -3.05 8.77 -5.48
CA LYS A 76 -4.49 8.63 -5.67
C LYS A 76 -4.95 7.29 -5.11
N VAL A 77 -6.05 7.32 -4.37
CA VAL A 77 -6.73 6.11 -3.88
C VAL A 77 -8.22 6.19 -4.18
N THR A 78 -8.82 5.04 -4.39
CA THR A 78 -10.26 4.87 -4.64
C THR A 78 -10.71 3.57 -3.97
N PRO A 79 -12.02 3.30 -3.82
CA PRO A 79 -12.49 2.01 -3.31
C PRO A 79 -12.07 0.76 -4.10
N ALA A 80 -11.36 0.93 -5.21
CA ALA A 80 -10.77 -0.18 -5.99
C ALA A 80 -9.43 -0.68 -5.42
N VAL A 81 -8.78 0.07 -4.51
CA VAL A 81 -7.44 -0.26 -3.99
C VAL A 81 -7.39 -0.17 -2.48
N LEU A 82 -6.53 -0.97 -1.86
CA LEU A 82 -6.15 -0.80 -0.47
C LEU A 82 -5.55 0.59 -0.25
N ILE A 83 -5.94 1.26 0.82
CA ILE A 83 -5.29 2.52 1.24
C ILE A 83 -3.87 2.19 1.72
N PRO A 84 -2.81 2.77 1.14
CA PRO A 84 -1.42 2.52 1.56
C PRO A 84 -1.23 2.68 3.06
N ARG A 85 -0.56 1.71 3.69
CA ARG A 85 -0.30 1.68 5.14
C ARG A 85 1.14 2.10 5.44
N PRO A 86 1.38 2.83 6.54
CA PRO A 86 2.75 3.21 6.93
C PRO A 86 3.66 1.99 7.13
N GLU A 87 3.14 0.88 7.63
CA GLU A 87 3.89 -0.36 7.88
C GLU A 87 4.46 -0.95 6.59
N THR A 88 3.79 -0.74 5.45
CA THR A 88 4.24 -1.20 4.12
C THR A 88 5.50 -0.45 3.65
N GLU A 89 5.84 0.72 4.23
CA GLU A 89 7.07 1.44 3.92
C GLU A 89 8.32 0.60 4.24
N LEU A 90 8.27 -0.24 5.27
CA LEU A 90 9.31 -1.22 5.58
C LEU A 90 9.61 -2.16 4.39
N LEU A 91 8.57 -2.59 3.66
CA LEU A 91 8.76 -3.44 2.49
C LEU A 91 9.55 -2.72 1.39
N VAL A 92 9.29 -1.42 1.19
CA VAL A 92 10.07 -0.58 0.26
C VAL A 92 11.52 -0.45 0.71
N GLU A 93 11.77 -0.14 1.99
CA GLU A 93 13.13 0.00 2.54
C GLU A 93 13.95 -1.27 2.33
N LEU A 94 13.40 -2.41 2.71
CA LEU A 94 14.06 -3.72 2.55
C LEU A 94 14.33 -4.07 1.08
N ALA A 95 13.44 -3.69 0.17
CA ALA A 95 13.68 -3.85 -1.26
C ALA A 95 14.82 -2.95 -1.76
N LEU A 96 14.83 -1.68 -1.33
CA LEU A 96 15.87 -0.71 -1.70
C LEU A 96 17.26 -1.11 -1.21
N GLU A 97 17.40 -1.75 -0.05
CA GLU A 97 18.67 -2.32 0.44
C GLU A 97 19.23 -3.39 -0.50
N ARG A 98 18.37 -4.11 -1.20
CA ARG A 98 18.73 -5.22 -2.11
C ARG A 98 18.85 -4.79 -3.58
N ILE A 99 18.48 -3.56 -3.90
CA ILE A 99 18.54 -2.99 -5.24
C ILE A 99 19.64 -1.92 -5.28
N PRO A 100 20.83 -2.21 -5.88
CA PRO A 100 21.91 -1.22 -6.00
C PRO A 100 21.44 0.01 -6.80
N GLU A 101 21.89 1.20 -6.39
CA GLU A 101 21.56 2.45 -7.11
C GLU A 101 22.18 2.50 -8.53
N THR A 102 23.33 1.88 -8.70
CA THR A 102 24.16 2.01 -9.91
C THR A 102 23.92 0.93 -10.95
N ALA A 103 23.29 -0.19 -10.58
CA ALA A 103 23.10 -1.33 -11.48
C ALA A 103 21.61 -1.52 -11.82
N PRO A 104 21.29 -1.88 -13.08
CA PRO A 104 19.93 -2.23 -13.43
C PRO A 104 19.52 -3.52 -12.71
N ARG A 105 18.32 -3.53 -12.12
CA ARG A 105 17.70 -4.70 -11.51
C ARG A 105 16.28 -4.86 -12.02
N ARG A 106 15.84 -6.10 -12.11
CA ARG A 106 14.45 -6.42 -12.41
C ARG A 106 13.71 -6.67 -11.10
N VAL A 107 12.65 -5.93 -10.88
CA VAL A 107 11.82 -6.03 -9.65
C VAL A 107 10.42 -6.44 -10.05
N LEU A 108 9.79 -7.32 -9.28
CA LEU A 108 8.39 -7.67 -9.40
C LEU A 108 7.65 -7.21 -8.14
N ASP A 109 6.55 -6.51 -8.32
CA ASP A 109 5.60 -6.16 -7.27
C ASP A 109 4.29 -6.92 -7.51
N LEU A 110 3.97 -7.86 -6.62
CA LEU A 110 2.76 -8.68 -6.69
C LEU A 110 1.64 -8.05 -5.84
N ALA A 111 0.42 -8.01 -6.36
CA ALA A 111 -0.74 -7.35 -5.75
C ALA A 111 -0.45 -5.87 -5.49
N THR A 112 -0.08 -5.15 -6.55
CA THR A 112 0.44 -3.77 -6.47
C THR A 112 -0.59 -2.74 -5.98
N GLY A 113 -1.89 -3.04 -6.08
CA GLY A 113 -2.97 -2.16 -5.65
C GLY A 113 -2.88 -0.77 -6.28
N SER A 114 -2.63 0.25 -5.47
CA SER A 114 -2.45 1.65 -5.92
C SER A 114 -1.12 1.91 -6.65
N GLY A 115 -0.22 0.92 -6.69
CA GLY A 115 1.14 1.07 -7.22
C GLY A 115 2.13 1.70 -6.24
N CYS A 116 1.77 1.88 -4.97
CA CYS A 116 2.60 2.65 -4.03
C CYS A 116 3.99 2.04 -3.82
N VAL A 117 4.11 0.72 -3.69
CA VAL A 117 5.39 0.02 -3.51
C VAL A 117 6.23 0.10 -4.80
N SER A 118 5.66 -0.33 -5.93
CA SER A 118 6.36 -0.33 -7.24
C SER A 118 6.85 1.05 -7.66
N ILE A 119 6.01 2.10 -7.47
CA ILE A 119 6.35 3.48 -7.82
C ILE A 119 7.40 4.05 -6.86
N ALA A 120 7.30 3.80 -5.56
CA ALA A 120 8.30 4.22 -4.59
C ALA A 120 9.68 3.61 -4.92
N ILE A 121 9.74 2.30 -5.23
CA ILE A 121 10.98 1.64 -5.67
C ILE A 121 11.52 2.29 -6.96
N ALA A 122 10.69 2.51 -7.96
CA ALA A 122 11.10 3.10 -9.24
C ALA A 122 11.66 4.53 -9.07
N LYS A 123 11.09 5.32 -8.16
CA LYS A 123 11.55 6.69 -7.85
C LYS A 123 12.93 6.70 -7.19
N HIS A 124 13.18 5.75 -6.27
CA HIS A 124 14.43 5.67 -5.54
C HIS A 124 15.51 4.84 -6.25
N ARG A 125 15.14 4.04 -7.24
CA ARG A 125 16.03 3.23 -8.08
C ARG A 125 15.71 3.44 -9.57
N PRO A 126 16.08 4.59 -10.15
CA PRO A 126 15.70 4.94 -11.52
C PRO A 126 16.21 3.97 -12.61
N ARG A 127 17.23 3.16 -12.27
CA ARG A 127 17.76 2.11 -13.17
C ARG A 127 17.03 0.77 -13.04
N ALA A 128 16.20 0.61 -12.02
CA ALA A 128 15.38 -0.59 -11.86
C ALA A 128 14.29 -0.63 -12.94
N ARG A 129 14.02 -1.84 -13.44
CA ARG A 129 12.84 -2.14 -14.26
C ARG A 129 11.84 -2.86 -13.36
N VAL A 130 10.72 -2.22 -13.11
CA VAL A 130 9.70 -2.74 -12.20
C VAL A 130 8.53 -3.27 -13.01
N VAL A 131 8.16 -4.53 -12.80
CA VAL A 131 6.89 -5.10 -13.25
C VAL A 131 5.97 -5.14 -12.05
N ALA A 132 4.80 -4.55 -12.16
CA ALA A 132 3.80 -4.50 -11.11
C ALA A 132 2.55 -5.24 -11.57
N THR A 133 2.09 -6.21 -10.79
CA THR A 133 0.94 -7.04 -11.15
C THR A 133 -0.20 -6.90 -10.15
N ASP A 134 -1.41 -7.00 -10.65
CA ASP A 134 -2.61 -7.15 -9.86
C ASP A 134 -3.62 -8.00 -10.64
N ILE A 135 -4.50 -8.68 -9.94
CA ILE A 135 -5.60 -9.44 -10.55
C ILE A 135 -6.76 -8.50 -10.93
N ASP A 136 -6.82 -7.32 -10.32
CA ASP A 136 -7.88 -6.34 -10.54
C ASP A 136 -7.46 -5.26 -11.54
N GLY A 137 -8.07 -5.28 -12.72
CA GLY A 137 -7.88 -4.24 -13.74
C GLY A 137 -8.19 -2.83 -13.23
N ALA A 138 -9.18 -2.66 -12.32
CA ALA A 138 -9.51 -1.36 -11.75
C ALA A 138 -8.40 -0.84 -10.80
N ALA A 139 -7.75 -1.72 -10.05
CA ALA A 139 -6.57 -1.36 -9.26
C ALA A 139 -5.41 -0.93 -10.17
N LEU A 140 -5.17 -1.65 -11.26
CA LEU A 140 -4.13 -1.29 -12.23
C LEU A 140 -4.38 0.05 -12.92
N GLU A 141 -5.63 0.45 -13.15
CA GLU A 141 -5.93 1.80 -13.66
C GLU A 141 -5.53 2.89 -12.67
N VAL A 142 -5.79 2.69 -11.36
CA VAL A 142 -5.33 3.60 -10.30
C VAL A 142 -3.80 3.65 -10.27
N ALA A 143 -3.14 2.49 -10.31
CA ALA A 143 -1.68 2.39 -10.31
C ALA A 143 -1.03 3.09 -11.53
N ARG A 144 -1.60 2.92 -12.72
CA ARG A 144 -1.14 3.61 -13.94
C ARG A 144 -1.29 5.13 -13.83
N GLU A 145 -2.39 5.61 -13.24
CA GLU A 145 -2.56 7.04 -13.00
C GLU A 145 -1.53 7.58 -12.01
N ASN A 146 -1.27 6.85 -10.92
CA ASN A 146 -0.23 7.20 -9.97
C ASN A 146 1.16 7.21 -10.60
N ALA A 147 1.48 6.22 -11.46
CA ALA A 147 2.74 6.19 -12.18
C ALA A 147 2.93 7.42 -13.09
N ARG A 148 1.86 7.86 -13.78
CA ARG A 148 1.89 9.10 -14.58
C ARG A 148 2.12 10.33 -13.70
N ARG A 149 1.42 10.46 -12.56
CA ARG A 149 1.57 11.57 -11.60
C ARG A 149 3.02 11.70 -11.10
N HIS A 150 3.67 10.57 -10.85
CA HIS A 150 5.02 10.53 -10.31
C HIS A 150 6.12 10.38 -11.38
N ALA A 151 5.78 10.41 -12.67
CA ALA A 151 6.71 10.20 -13.78
C ALA A 151 7.54 8.90 -13.63
N ALA A 152 6.92 7.83 -13.13
CA ALA A 152 7.53 6.52 -12.91
C ALA A 152 7.45 5.65 -14.17
N ALA A 153 8.06 6.09 -15.28
CA ALA A 153 7.98 5.44 -16.58
C ALA A 153 8.65 4.05 -16.66
N SER A 154 9.46 3.68 -15.66
CA SER A 154 10.12 2.37 -15.57
C SER A 154 9.24 1.28 -14.96
N VAL A 155 7.98 1.58 -14.60
CA VAL A 155 7.01 0.63 -14.06
C VAL A 155 6.09 0.15 -15.18
N GLU A 156 6.08 -1.17 -15.41
CA GLU A 156 5.16 -1.85 -16.31
C GLU A 156 4.03 -2.51 -15.49
N PHE A 157 2.77 -2.30 -15.88
CA PHE A 157 1.61 -2.84 -15.18
C PHE A 157 0.95 -3.96 -15.98
N VAL A 158 0.86 -5.15 -15.36
CA VAL A 158 0.35 -6.39 -16.00
C VAL A 158 -0.78 -6.97 -15.16
N GLU A 159 -1.93 -7.22 -15.77
CA GLU A 159 -3.01 -7.96 -15.13
C GLU A 159 -2.62 -9.44 -15.02
N SER A 160 -2.59 -9.96 -13.79
CA SER A 160 -2.10 -11.31 -13.53
C SER A 160 -2.63 -11.86 -12.20
N ASP A 161 -3.05 -13.10 -12.21
CA ASP A 161 -3.20 -13.88 -11.00
C ASP A 161 -1.80 -14.37 -10.56
N TRP A 162 -1.22 -13.63 -9.62
CA TRP A 162 0.17 -13.75 -9.15
C TRP A 162 1.17 -13.78 -10.31
N PHE A 163 1.75 -14.94 -10.59
CA PHE A 163 2.75 -15.16 -11.64
C PHE A 163 2.16 -15.60 -12.99
N GLY A 164 0.84 -15.70 -13.09
CA GLY A 164 0.16 -16.35 -14.22
C GLY A 164 0.49 -15.79 -15.60
N ALA A 165 0.62 -14.46 -15.71
CA ALA A 165 0.92 -13.77 -16.96
C ALA A 165 2.42 -13.53 -17.22
N LEU A 166 3.31 -13.96 -16.31
CA LEU A 166 4.74 -13.59 -16.37
C LEU A 166 5.61 -14.56 -17.16
N GLY A 167 5.06 -15.70 -17.57
CA GLY A 167 5.81 -16.73 -18.33
C GLY A 167 7.07 -17.18 -17.58
N ALA A 168 8.21 -17.17 -18.25
CA ALA A 168 9.51 -17.55 -17.69
C ALA A 168 10.33 -16.33 -17.19
N ALA A 169 9.70 -15.19 -16.97
CA ALA A 169 10.40 -13.98 -16.48
C ALA A 169 11.02 -14.22 -15.11
N ARG A 170 12.26 -13.73 -14.93
CA ARG A 170 12.98 -13.80 -13.66
C ARG A 170 13.35 -12.40 -13.16
N PHE A 171 13.40 -12.25 -11.83
CA PHE A 171 13.59 -11.00 -11.13
C PHE A 171 14.70 -11.11 -10.09
N ASP A 172 15.36 -10.00 -9.82
CA ASP A 172 16.36 -9.89 -8.76
C ASP A 172 15.68 -9.76 -7.39
N VAL A 173 14.55 -9.06 -7.34
CA VAL A 173 13.75 -8.88 -6.12
C VAL A 173 12.27 -9.05 -6.47
N ILE A 174 11.56 -9.82 -5.67
CA ILE A 174 10.10 -9.93 -5.69
C ILE A 174 9.59 -9.35 -4.38
N VAL A 175 8.69 -8.40 -4.45
CA VAL A 175 7.97 -7.83 -3.30
C VAL A 175 6.49 -8.15 -3.42
N ALA A 176 5.79 -8.28 -2.28
CA ALA A 176 4.35 -8.47 -2.25
C ALA A 176 3.75 -7.89 -0.95
N ASN A 177 2.64 -7.19 -1.07
CA ASN A 177 1.73 -6.95 0.06
C ASN A 177 0.39 -7.64 -0.27
N PRO A 178 0.30 -8.97 -0.10
CA PRO A 178 -0.89 -9.72 -0.45
C PRO A 178 -1.94 -9.61 0.65
N PRO A 179 -3.21 -9.96 0.37
CA PRO A 179 -4.19 -10.18 1.42
C PRO A 179 -3.68 -11.20 2.44
N TYR A 180 -3.87 -10.91 3.73
CA TYR A 180 -3.37 -11.78 4.80
C TYR A 180 -4.31 -11.85 6.03
N ILE A 181 -5.49 -11.24 5.98
CA ILE A 181 -6.48 -11.30 7.06
C ILE A 181 -7.35 -12.54 6.86
N ALA A 182 -7.58 -13.33 7.91
CA ALA A 182 -8.48 -14.47 7.82
C ALA A 182 -9.92 -14.02 7.54
N GLU A 183 -10.68 -14.75 6.71
CA GLU A 183 -12.04 -14.37 6.30
C GLU A 183 -13.02 -14.20 7.47
N GLY A 184 -12.80 -14.91 8.57
CA GLY A 184 -13.61 -14.82 9.79
C GLY A 184 -13.15 -13.78 10.80
N ASP A 185 -12.12 -12.97 10.49
CA ASP A 185 -11.61 -11.96 11.41
C ASP A 185 -12.61 -10.79 11.53
N PRO A 186 -13.08 -10.46 12.76
CA PRO A 186 -14.05 -9.40 12.97
C PRO A 186 -13.54 -8.02 12.56
N HIS A 187 -12.21 -7.77 12.55
CA HIS A 187 -11.65 -6.49 12.12
C HIS A 187 -11.98 -6.13 10.67
N LEU A 188 -12.29 -7.11 9.82
CA LEU A 188 -12.71 -6.87 8.44
C LEU A 188 -14.01 -6.04 8.33
N ASP A 189 -14.84 -6.05 9.36
CA ASP A 189 -16.12 -5.34 9.40
C ASP A 189 -16.05 -4.09 10.31
N GLU A 190 -14.86 -3.72 10.78
CA GLU A 190 -14.64 -2.59 11.69
C GLU A 190 -13.90 -1.43 11.00
N GLY A 191 -14.10 -0.23 11.55
CA GLY A 191 -13.36 0.98 11.16
C GLY A 191 -13.37 1.26 9.66
N ASP A 192 -12.22 1.63 9.15
CA ASP A 192 -12.00 1.97 7.74
C ASP A 192 -12.00 0.70 6.84
N LEU A 193 -11.62 -0.48 7.38
CA LEU A 193 -11.49 -1.73 6.62
C LEU A 193 -12.79 -2.16 5.92
N ARG A 194 -13.96 -1.88 6.53
CA ARG A 194 -15.27 -2.21 5.95
C ARG A 194 -15.58 -1.51 4.62
N PHE A 195 -14.84 -0.44 4.30
CA PHE A 195 -14.99 0.32 3.05
C PHE A 195 -13.98 -0.11 1.99
N GLU A 196 -12.95 -0.86 2.39
CA GLU A 196 -11.88 -1.27 1.49
C GLU A 196 -12.23 -2.58 0.76
N PRO A 197 -11.65 -2.80 -0.44
CA PRO A 197 -12.01 -3.97 -1.23
C PRO A 197 -11.65 -5.26 -0.48
N ARG A 198 -12.63 -6.09 -0.18
CA ARG A 198 -12.48 -7.34 0.58
C ARG A 198 -11.36 -8.23 0.03
N ARG A 199 -11.22 -8.27 -1.31
CA ARG A 199 -10.18 -9.04 -2.01
C ARG A 199 -8.75 -8.57 -1.71
N ALA A 200 -8.58 -7.31 -1.29
CA ALA A 200 -7.26 -6.77 -0.92
C ALA A 200 -6.93 -7.01 0.56
N LEU A 201 -7.87 -7.52 1.35
CA LEU A 201 -7.74 -7.72 2.78
C LEU A 201 -7.77 -9.22 3.16
N ALA A 202 -8.77 -9.94 2.67
CA ALA A 202 -9.09 -11.29 3.14
C ALA A 202 -8.37 -12.37 2.32
N ALA A 203 -7.80 -13.35 3.02
CA ALA A 203 -7.04 -14.46 2.46
C ALA A 203 -7.45 -15.78 3.12
N GLY A 204 -8.63 -16.30 2.75
CA GLY A 204 -9.13 -17.61 3.19
C GLY A 204 -9.21 -17.77 4.72
N PRO A 205 -9.38 -19.01 5.20
CA PRO A 205 -9.68 -19.25 6.61
C PRO A 205 -8.51 -19.01 7.57
N ASN A 206 -7.26 -19.03 7.10
CA ASN A 206 -6.08 -18.89 7.97
C ASN A 206 -5.23 -17.64 7.68
N GLY A 207 -5.59 -16.84 6.67
CA GLY A 207 -4.87 -15.65 6.27
C GLY A 207 -3.52 -15.89 5.57
N LEU A 208 -3.19 -17.15 5.22
CA LEU A 208 -1.94 -17.49 4.51
C LEU A 208 -2.19 -18.03 3.09
N GLU A 209 -3.43 -18.07 2.68
CA GLU A 209 -3.84 -18.70 1.41
C GLU A 209 -3.33 -17.92 0.19
N CYS A 210 -3.00 -16.64 0.34
CA CYS A 210 -2.32 -15.86 -0.69
C CYS A 210 -0.78 -15.96 -0.58
N ILE A 211 -0.24 -15.94 0.63
CA ILE A 211 1.21 -16.02 0.88
C ILE A 211 1.78 -17.38 0.45
N GLY A 212 1.07 -18.47 0.73
CA GLY A 212 1.52 -19.83 0.38
C GLY A 212 1.86 -20.03 -1.10
N PRO A 213 0.95 -19.72 -2.04
CA PRO A 213 1.22 -19.77 -3.48
C PRO A 213 2.35 -18.83 -3.94
N ILE A 214 2.46 -17.64 -3.35
CA ILE A 214 3.56 -16.71 -3.65
C ILE A 214 4.90 -17.35 -3.30
N VAL A 215 5.07 -17.84 -2.07
CA VAL A 215 6.31 -18.47 -1.60
C VAL A 215 6.65 -19.71 -2.43
N ALA A 216 5.65 -20.56 -2.73
CA ALA A 216 5.85 -21.80 -3.47
C ALA A 216 6.34 -21.58 -4.92
N ARG A 217 5.91 -20.48 -5.56
CA ARG A 217 6.23 -20.21 -6.97
C ARG A 217 7.39 -19.22 -7.17
N ALA A 218 7.75 -18.46 -6.14
CA ALA A 218 8.75 -17.39 -6.26
C ALA A 218 10.11 -17.88 -6.75
N HIS A 219 10.57 -19.07 -6.35
CA HIS A 219 11.85 -19.65 -6.81
C HIS A 219 11.95 -19.74 -8.34
N ALA A 220 10.87 -20.11 -9.03
CA ALA A 220 10.85 -20.20 -10.49
C ALA A 220 11.02 -18.83 -11.18
N HIS A 221 10.70 -17.77 -10.45
CA HIS A 221 10.73 -16.38 -10.93
C HIS A 221 11.84 -15.53 -10.32
N LEU A 222 12.74 -16.13 -9.53
CA LEU A 222 13.93 -15.44 -9.01
C LEU A 222 15.17 -15.86 -9.79
N VAL A 223 16.10 -14.94 -9.95
CA VAL A 223 17.47 -15.26 -10.33
C VAL A 223 18.21 -15.91 -9.15
N ALA A 224 19.32 -16.59 -9.39
CA ALA A 224 20.18 -17.06 -8.30
C ALA A 224 20.64 -15.88 -7.43
N GLY A 225 20.48 -16.00 -6.12
CA GLY A 225 20.74 -14.91 -5.16
C GLY A 225 19.64 -13.83 -5.10
N GLY A 226 18.55 -13.98 -5.84
CA GLY A 226 17.40 -13.06 -5.78
C GLY A 226 16.61 -13.18 -4.47
N TRP A 227 15.86 -12.15 -4.13
CA TRP A 227 15.13 -12.05 -2.87
C TRP A 227 13.62 -12.06 -3.05
N LEU A 228 12.93 -12.78 -2.20
CA LEU A 228 11.49 -12.63 -1.96
C LEU A 228 11.28 -11.90 -0.64
N LEU A 229 10.47 -10.83 -0.66
CA LEU A 229 10.04 -10.06 0.50
C LEU A 229 8.51 -9.89 0.45
N PHE A 230 7.82 -10.14 1.56
CA PHE A 230 6.37 -9.95 1.59
C PHE A 230 5.87 -9.53 2.97
N GLU A 231 4.83 -8.69 2.96
CA GLU A 231 4.12 -8.25 4.16
C GLU A 231 3.17 -9.36 4.65
N HIS A 232 2.93 -9.40 5.97
CA HIS A 232 2.04 -10.35 6.62
C HIS A 232 1.44 -9.78 7.92
N GLY A 233 0.44 -10.45 8.47
CA GLY A 233 -0.17 -10.10 9.75
C GLY A 233 0.79 -10.21 10.94
N HIS A 234 0.49 -9.49 12.01
CA HIS A 234 1.35 -9.35 13.20
C HIS A 234 1.71 -10.67 13.91
N ASP A 235 0.91 -11.71 13.73
CA ASP A 235 1.06 -13.03 14.35
C ASP A 235 1.53 -14.13 13.36
N GLN A 236 1.79 -13.78 12.09
CA GLN A 236 2.07 -14.75 11.04
C GLN A 236 3.57 -15.01 10.79
N ALA A 237 4.48 -14.20 11.34
CA ALA A 237 5.91 -14.24 11.05
C ALA A 237 6.56 -15.63 11.17
N ALA A 238 6.28 -16.38 12.25
CA ALA A 238 6.83 -17.71 12.46
C ALA A 238 6.38 -18.71 11.38
N ARG A 239 5.11 -18.62 10.97
CA ARG A 239 4.52 -19.46 9.92
C ARG A 239 5.12 -19.10 8.55
N CYS A 240 5.34 -17.81 8.27
CA CYS A 240 5.98 -17.30 7.06
C CYS A 240 7.42 -17.81 6.94
N ARG A 241 8.21 -17.71 8.02
CA ARG A 241 9.59 -18.27 8.04
C ARG A 241 9.59 -19.78 7.79
N THR A 242 8.65 -20.51 8.39
CA THR A 242 8.52 -21.96 8.17
C THR A 242 8.22 -22.27 6.70
N LEU A 243 7.33 -21.52 6.05
CA LEU A 243 7.02 -21.68 4.62
C LEU A 243 8.27 -21.45 3.76
N LEU A 244 8.97 -20.34 3.98
CA LEU A 244 10.20 -20.00 3.24
C LEU A 244 11.28 -21.08 3.38
N THR A 245 11.56 -21.52 4.62
CA THR A 245 12.56 -22.56 4.90
C THR A 245 12.20 -23.90 4.23
N ARG A 246 10.92 -24.31 4.26
CA ARG A 246 10.47 -25.55 3.63
C ARG A 246 10.60 -25.55 2.11
N ILE A 247 10.49 -24.40 1.47
CA ILE A 247 10.68 -24.24 0.02
C ILE A 247 12.18 -24.16 -0.34
N GLY A 248 13.07 -23.95 0.63
CA GLY A 248 14.52 -23.92 0.41
C GLY A 248 15.14 -22.53 0.30
N PHE A 249 14.41 -21.48 0.67
CA PHE A 249 15.01 -20.15 0.79
C PHE A 249 16.07 -20.14 1.89
N GLN A 250 17.16 -19.39 1.64
CA GLN A 250 18.23 -19.11 2.61
C GLN A 250 18.07 -17.72 3.21
N GLU A 251 18.85 -17.40 4.23
CA GLU A 251 18.81 -16.10 4.92
C GLU A 251 17.39 -15.69 5.33
N VAL A 252 16.56 -16.68 5.70
CA VAL A 252 15.17 -16.46 6.06
C VAL A 252 15.08 -15.61 7.32
N ALA A 253 14.42 -14.47 7.21
CA ALA A 253 14.25 -13.53 8.31
C ALA A 253 12.84 -12.89 8.30
N SER A 254 12.51 -12.27 9.44
CA SER A 254 11.37 -11.35 9.56
C SER A 254 11.87 -10.04 10.13
N TRP A 255 11.35 -8.93 9.62
CA TRP A 255 11.73 -7.58 10.01
C TRP A 255 10.57 -6.87 10.69
N ARG A 256 10.93 -5.97 11.63
CA ARG A 256 9.97 -5.26 12.45
C ARG A 256 9.72 -3.86 11.91
N ASP A 257 8.46 -3.43 11.98
CA ASP A 257 8.07 -2.04 11.75
C ASP A 257 8.54 -1.12 12.90
N LEU A 258 8.26 0.17 12.78
CA LEU A 258 8.61 1.18 13.79
C LEU A 258 7.92 0.95 15.15
N ALA A 259 6.82 0.18 15.19
CA ALA A 259 6.14 -0.23 16.43
C ALA A 259 6.78 -1.49 17.04
N GLY A 260 7.80 -2.06 16.42
CA GLY A 260 8.49 -3.27 16.88
C GLY A 260 7.75 -4.58 16.57
N ILE A 261 6.75 -4.54 15.68
CA ILE A 261 5.95 -5.69 15.26
C ILE A 261 6.54 -6.28 13.97
N GLU A 262 6.74 -7.61 13.91
CA GLU A 262 7.17 -8.28 12.69
C GLU A 262 6.10 -8.15 11.60
N ARG A 263 6.45 -7.50 10.49
CA ARG A 263 5.52 -7.19 9.38
C ARG A 263 5.97 -7.71 8.04
N VAL A 264 7.25 -7.84 7.80
CA VAL A 264 7.79 -8.34 6.55
C VAL A 264 8.61 -9.58 6.82
N SER A 265 8.40 -10.61 6.02
CA SER A 265 9.26 -11.80 5.99
C SER A 265 9.85 -11.98 4.60
N GLY A 266 10.99 -12.63 4.53
CA GLY A 266 11.64 -12.89 3.26
C GLY A 266 12.78 -13.88 3.35
N GLY A 267 13.36 -14.18 2.17
CA GLY A 267 14.50 -15.05 2.04
C GLY A 267 15.14 -14.95 0.66
N GLN A 268 16.36 -15.45 0.54
CA GLN A 268 17.14 -15.46 -0.67
C GLN A 268 17.00 -16.79 -1.40
N ALA A 269 16.77 -16.75 -2.71
CA ALA A 269 16.77 -17.95 -3.55
C ALA A 269 18.23 -18.39 -3.82
N ILE A 270 18.50 -19.66 -3.59
CA ILE A 270 19.72 -20.31 -4.10
C ILE A 270 19.42 -20.77 -5.52
N SER A 271 20.42 -20.85 -6.36
CA SER A 271 20.33 -21.30 -7.78
C SER A 271 19.23 -22.29 -8.11
#